data_08494310d9177603caec3936e678232e
#
_entry.id   08494310d9177603caec3936e678232e
#
_cell.length_a   1.000
_cell.length_b   1.000
_cell.length_c   1.000
_cell.angle_alpha   90.00
_cell.angle_beta   90.00
_cell.angle_gamma   90.00
#
_symmetry.space_group_name_H-M   'P 1'
#
loop_
_entity.id
_entity.type
_entity.pdbx_description
1 polymer ?
#
loop_
_entity_poly.entity_id
_entity_poly.type
_entity_poly.pdbx_seq_one_letter_code
_entity_poly.pdbx_strand_id
1 'polypeptide(L)'
;MTTPRLQLTGITKHYPGVVANRAISLQVLPGEIHAVLGENGAGKSTLMKVIYGSVKPDEGAVMFNGHPAQVRNPQEARALGISMVFQHFSLFDTLSVAENVWLGLDKSLSLAEVSASITAKAAEYGLGIDPVRPVHTLSVGEMQRVEIIRALLTSPQLLILDEPTSVLTPQAVDKLFIVLRKLAAEGCSILYISHKLHEIRALCTACTVLRGGKVTGDCDPRKESNASLSRLMIGAEPPALKLRAQQPGVTVLAVDGLSLNSAEPFGTDLHNILLSVRAGEVVGIAGVSGNGQSELLRSLSGEDMRAPAGSIQVGSQDAARLSPGQRRLLGLHFVPEERLGRGAVPTLSLAHNLLLTRNDAVGAFGWLRVGALRRQAADIIARYKVKASGPNAAAKSLSGGNLQKFIVGREIEAIRQFAGPPQELAHPLGGPGKARAGGHVGLLILSQPTWGVDVGAAAQIRGEILALRDAGCAVLVVSEELEELFEICDRLHVIAKGQLSPSVDRADASTELIGQWMSGLWDATEQQPAMEVDHAAA
;
A
#
# COMPACT_ATOMS: atom_id res chain seq x y z
N MET A 1 18.10 30.94 23.78
CA MET A 1 17.52 29.63 23.32
C MET A 1 16.23 29.94 22.60
N THR A 2 16.04 29.43 21.41
CA THR A 2 14.80 29.64 20.62
C THR A 2 13.66 28.85 21.26
N THR A 3 12.53 29.51 21.56
CA THR A 3 11.33 28.82 22.08
C THR A 3 10.81 27.79 21.07
N PRO A 4 10.63 26.51 21.46
CA PRO A 4 10.09 25.50 20.55
C PRO A 4 8.68 25.88 20.05
N ARG A 5 8.40 25.59 18.79
CA ARG A 5 7.06 25.68 18.22
C ARG A 5 6.11 24.71 18.89
N LEU A 6 6.55 23.45 19.00
CA LEU A 6 5.84 22.38 19.69
C LEU A 6 6.78 21.70 20.67
N GLN A 7 6.33 21.45 21.89
CA GLN A 7 7.03 20.63 22.86
C GLN A 7 6.06 19.66 23.50
N LEU A 8 6.38 18.38 23.42
CA LEU A 8 5.71 17.31 24.10
C LEU A 8 6.57 16.83 25.25
N THR A 9 5.99 16.62 26.41
CA THR A 9 6.70 16.14 27.61
C THR A 9 5.95 14.97 28.21
N GLY A 10 6.52 13.77 28.15
CA GLY A 10 6.01 12.57 28.80
C GLY A 10 4.64 12.09 28.31
N ILE A 11 4.29 12.32 27.05
CA ILE A 11 2.98 11.92 26.50
C ILE A 11 2.79 10.42 26.58
N THR A 12 1.74 10.01 27.31
CA THR A 12 1.34 8.61 27.46
C THR A 12 -0.11 8.44 27.04
N LYS A 13 -0.39 7.36 26.26
CA LYS A 13 -1.73 6.99 25.83
C LYS A 13 -1.94 5.50 25.88
N HIS A 14 -2.97 5.09 26.61
CA HIS A 14 -3.42 3.71 26.73
C HIS A 14 -4.69 3.48 25.92
N TYR A 15 -4.78 2.31 25.31
CA TYR A 15 -6.00 1.73 24.76
C TYR A 15 -6.22 0.36 25.40
N PRO A 16 -7.42 -0.22 25.35
CA PRO A 16 -7.65 -1.56 25.90
C PRO A 16 -6.63 -2.58 25.36
N GLY A 17 -5.79 -3.10 26.25
CA GLY A 17 -4.75 -4.09 25.92
C GLY A 17 -3.47 -3.55 25.27
N VAL A 18 -3.34 -2.23 24.99
CA VAL A 18 -2.17 -1.66 24.29
C VAL A 18 -1.78 -0.31 24.88
N VAL A 19 -0.49 -0.13 25.14
CA VAL A 19 0.11 1.18 25.40
C VAL A 19 0.61 1.75 24.08
N ALA A 20 -0.14 2.68 23.48
CA ALA A 20 0.17 3.24 22.17
C ALA A 20 1.34 4.24 22.22
N ASN A 21 1.39 5.07 23.26
CA ASN A 21 2.51 5.98 23.54
C ASN A 21 2.88 5.86 25.03
N ARG A 22 4.18 5.87 25.33
CA ARG A 22 4.70 5.73 26.69
C ARG A 22 5.79 6.78 26.93
N ALA A 23 5.44 7.81 27.68
CA ALA A 23 6.32 8.91 28.07
C ALA A 23 7.07 9.55 26.87
N ILE A 24 6.38 9.80 25.76
CA ILE A 24 6.96 10.42 24.57
C ILE A 24 7.28 11.87 24.85
N SER A 25 8.54 12.26 24.62
CA SER A 25 8.99 13.65 24.63
C SER A 25 9.57 13.99 23.27
N LEU A 26 9.24 15.16 22.73
CA LEU A 26 9.59 15.63 21.40
C LEU A 26 9.58 17.14 21.36
N GLN A 27 10.50 17.75 20.62
CA GLN A 27 10.53 19.20 20.38
C GLN A 27 10.63 19.48 18.88
N VAL A 28 9.90 20.49 18.40
CA VAL A 28 9.98 21.01 17.04
C VAL A 28 10.25 22.51 17.11
N LEU A 29 11.28 22.98 16.44
CA LEU A 29 11.65 24.40 16.40
C LEU A 29 10.85 25.16 15.31
N PRO A 30 10.74 26.50 15.42
CA PRO A 30 10.17 27.32 14.35
C PRO A 30 10.90 27.11 13.01
N GLY A 31 10.15 26.87 11.93
CA GLY A 31 10.72 26.63 10.60
C GLY A 31 11.45 25.29 10.43
N GLU A 32 11.37 24.39 11.40
CA GLU A 32 11.98 23.06 11.32
C GLU A 32 11.08 22.09 10.58
N ILE A 33 11.68 21.26 9.71
CA ILE A 33 11.03 20.08 9.14
C ILE A 33 11.50 18.87 9.96
N HIS A 34 10.64 18.40 10.86
CA HIS A 34 10.92 17.33 11.81
C HIS A 34 10.22 16.04 11.41
N ALA A 35 10.97 14.97 11.21
CA ALA A 35 10.41 13.67 10.93
C ALA A 35 9.97 12.93 12.19
N VAL A 36 8.82 12.25 12.14
CA VAL A 36 8.46 11.21 13.11
C VAL A 36 8.49 9.87 12.39
N LEU A 37 9.54 9.12 12.64
CA LEU A 37 9.84 7.86 12.02
C LEU A 37 9.44 6.69 12.93
N GLY A 38 9.05 5.55 12.36
CA GLY A 38 8.73 4.34 13.12
C GLY A 38 7.89 3.37 12.31
N GLU A 39 7.90 2.11 12.71
CA GLU A 39 7.08 1.07 12.08
C GLU A 39 5.58 1.31 12.28
N ASN A 40 4.77 0.55 11.54
CA ASN A 40 3.32 0.53 11.75
C ASN A 40 3.01 0.01 13.16
N GLY A 41 2.16 0.75 13.89
CA GLY A 41 1.88 0.47 15.30
C GLY A 41 2.92 1.02 16.29
N ALA A 42 3.93 1.79 15.84
CA ALA A 42 4.90 2.44 16.74
C ALA A 42 4.30 3.59 17.57
N GLY A 43 3.06 4.00 17.30
CA GLY A 43 2.37 5.06 18.03
C GLY A 43 2.33 6.41 17.31
N LYS A 44 2.86 6.52 16.08
CA LYS A 44 2.92 7.77 15.31
C LYS A 44 1.56 8.46 15.17
N SER A 45 0.58 7.77 14.58
CA SER A 45 -0.76 8.34 14.35
C SER A 45 -1.50 8.65 15.65
N THR A 46 -1.24 7.91 16.74
CA THR A 46 -1.79 8.25 18.07
C THR A 46 -1.19 9.56 18.58
N LEU A 47 0.12 9.73 18.43
CA LEU A 47 0.80 10.96 18.82
C LEU A 47 0.26 12.18 18.04
N MET A 48 0.05 12.03 16.72
CA MET A 48 -0.54 13.08 15.87
C MET A 48 -1.96 13.43 16.32
N LYS A 49 -2.79 12.42 16.61
CA LYS A 49 -4.15 12.62 17.13
C LYS A 49 -4.15 13.35 18.49
N VAL A 50 -3.13 13.14 19.32
CA VAL A 50 -2.95 13.89 20.58
C VAL A 50 -2.62 15.36 20.29
N ILE A 51 -1.66 15.63 19.38
CA ILE A 51 -1.28 17.00 19.01
C ILE A 51 -2.46 17.75 18.37
N TYR A 52 -3.22 17.07 17.49
CA TYR A 52 -4.37 17.66 16.77
C TYR A 52 -5.67 17.66 17.59
N GLY A 53 -5.64 17.18 18.85
CA GLY A 53 -6.79 17.23 19.76
C GLY A 53 -7.88 16.19 19.49
N SER A 54 -7.66 15.22 18.57
CA SER A 54 -8.61 14.13 18.30
C SER A 54 -8.59 13.06 19.40
N VAL A 55 -7.52 12.99 20.18
CA VAL A 55 -7.34 12.06 21.28
C VAL A 55 -6.70 12.80 22.46
N LYS A 56 -7.28 12.67 23.65
CA LYS A 56 -6.71 13.20 24.88
C LYS A 56 -5.60 12.25 25.40
N PRO A 57 -4.39 12.74 25.73
CA PRO A 57 -3.38 11.94 26.40
C PRO A 57 -3.85 11.58 27.81
N ASP A 58 -3.37 10.46 28.34
CA ASP A 58 -3.65 10.04 29.71
C ASP A 58 -2.68 10.70 30.68
N GLU A 59 -1.42 10.92 30.23
CA GLU A 59 -0.37 11.62 30.99
C GLU A 59 0.47 12.50 30.05
N GLY A 60 1.19 13.45 30.65
CA GLY A 60 2.10 14.36 29.95
C GLY A 60 1.46 15.70 29.62
N ALA A 61 2.25 16.55 28.98
CA ALA A 61 1.86 17.92 28.63
C ALA A 61 2.26 18.29 27.21
N VAL A 62 1.41 19.09 26.57
CA VAL A 62 1.66 19.71 25.26
C VAL A 62 1.86 21.19 25.47
N MET A 63 2.96 21.73 24.94
CA MET A 63 3.22 23.17 24.88
C MET A 63 3.32 23.61 23.43
N PHE A 64 2.74 24.76 23.12
CA PHE A 64 2.78 25.37 21.79
C PHE A 64 3.24 26.83 21.93
N ASN A 65 4.30 27.22 21.23
CA ASN A 65 4.96 28.54 21.35
C ASN A 65 5.34 28.88 22.79
N GLY A 66 5.76 27.88 23.58
CA GLY A 66 6.16 28.06 24.99
C GLY A 66 4.98 28.17 25.96
N HIS A 67 3.75 28.07 25.53
CA HIS A 67 2.55 28.13 26.38
C HIS A 67 1.87 26.74 26.47
N PRO A 68 1.32 26.37 27.65
CA PRO A 68 0.55 25.14 27.78
C PRO A 68 -0.65 25.13 26.81
N ALA A 69 -0.75 24.09 26.01
CA ALA A 69 -1.82 23.92 25.03
C ALA A 69 -2.70 22.74 25.41
N GLN A 70 -3.97 23.01 25.75
CA GLN A 70 -4.98 21.96 25.96
C GLN A 70 -5.89 21.89 24.74
N VAL A 71 -5.44 21.15 23.74
CA VAL A 71 -6.20 20.96 22.48
C VAL A 71 -7.22 19.82 22.69
N ARG A 72 -8.51 20.13 22.62
CA ARG A 72 -9.61 19.18 22.90
C ARG A 72 -10.28 18.65 21.64
N ASN A 73 -10.10 19.36 20.53
CA ASN A 73 -10.68 19.01 19.25
C ASN A 73 -9.89 19.67 18.09
N PRO A 74 -10.08 19.22 16.85
CA PRO A 74 -9.40 19.79 15.68
C PRO A 74 -9.66 21.28 15.43
N GLN A 75 -10.80 21.81 15.87
CA GLN A 75 -11.13 23.24 15.71
C GLN A 75 -10.23 24.11 16.61
N GLU A 76 -10.03 23.70 17.86
CA GLU A 76 -9.09 24.34 18.78
C GLU A 76 -7.64 24.25 18.28
N ALA A 77 -7.25 23.10 17.67
CA ALA A 77 -5.94 22.96 17.05
C ALA A 77 -5.73 24.00 15.93
N ARG A 78 -6.70 24.13 15.03
CA ARG A 78 -6.64 25.12 13.95
C ARG A 78 -6.61 26.57 14.48
N ALA A 79 -7.36 26.87 15.52
CA ALA A 79 -7.33 28.19 16.16
C ALA A 79 -5.95 28.54 16.76
N LEU A 80 -5.17 27.54 17.17
CA LEU A 80 -3.78 27.69 17.59
C LEU A 80 -2.79 27.76 16.41
N GLY A 81 -3.23 27.57 15.18
CA GLY A 81 -2.37 27.50 14.00
C GLY A 81 -1.76 26.12 13.75
N ILE A 82 -2.40 25.05 14.22
CA ILE A 82 -2.00 23.67 13.93
C ILE A 82 -2.94 23.11 12.86
N SER A 83 -2.40 22.71 11.71
CA SER A 83 -3.15 22.05 10.63
C SER A 83 -2.61 20.67 10.35
N MET A 84 -3.46 19.79 9.83
CA MET A 84 -3.10 18.42 9.55
C MET A 84 -3.64 17.97 8.19
N VAL A 85 -2.78 17.32 7.41
CA VAL A 85 -3.11 16.55 6.21
C VAL A 85 -3.04 15.08 6.60
N PHE A 86 -4.16 14.38 6.41
CA PHE A 86 -4.31 12.98 6.81
C PHE A 86 -3.81 12.04 5.70
N GLN A 87 -3.46 10.81 6.08
CA GLN A 87 -3.06 9.74 5.19
C GLN A 87 -4.14 9.39 4.15
N HIS A 88 -5.41 9.39 4.57
CA HIS A 88 -6.56 9.21 3.68
C HIS A 88 -7.24 10.55 3.44
N PHE A 89 -7.58 10.82 2.19
CA PHE A 89 -8.27 12.05 1.84
C PHE A 89 -9.60 12.20 2.58
N SER A 90 -9.81 13.39 3.13
CA SER A 90 -11.07 13.75 3.79
C SER A 90 -11.89 14.62 2.84
N LEU A 91 -12.02 14.19 1.57
CA LEU A 91 -12.74 14.89 0.51
C LEU A 91 -14.02 14.14 0.16
N PHE A 92 -15.06 14.88 -0.20
CA PHE A 92 -16.31 14.35 -0.72
C PHE A 92 -16.25 14.36 -2.24
N ASP A 93 -16.34 13.21 -2.87
CA ASP A 93 -16.19 13.02 -4.31
C ASP A 93 -17.21 13.77 -5.14
N THR A 94 -18.43 13.93 -4.64
CA THR A 94 -19.54 14.59 -5.31
C THR A 94 -19.49 16.12 -5.27
N LEU A 95 -18.64 16.69 -4.42
CA LEU A 95 -18.48 18.13 -4.27
C LEU A 95 -17.30 18.65 -5.11
N SER A 96 -17.35 19.94 -5.46
CA SER A 96 -16.23 20.64 -6.06
C SER A 96 -15.07 20.82 -5.06
N VAL A 97 -13.89 21.17 -5.56
CA VAL A 97 -12.73 21.54 -4.75
C VAL A 97 -13.08 22.68 -3.80
N ALA A 98 -13.72 23.74 -4.30
CA ALA A 98 -14.09 24.89 -3.49
C ALA A 98 -15.06 24.54 -2.37
N GLU A 99 -16.07 23.71 -2.64
CA GLU A 99 -17.03 23.24 -1.63
C GLU A 99 -16.35 22.39 -0.56
N ASN A 100 -15.47 21.47 -0.95
CA ASN A 100 -14.69 20.66 -0.01
C ASN A 100 -13.81 21.51 0.91
N VAL A 101 -13.14 22.51 0.36
CA VAL A 101 -12.31 23.44 1.14
C VAL A 101 -13.18 24.29 2.06
N TRP A 102 -14.31 24.81 1.56
CA TRP A 102 -15.25 25.64 2.31
C TRP A 102 -15.82 24.92 3.55
N LEU A 103 -16.05 23.59 3.46
CA LEU A 103 -16.51 22.78 4.61
C LEU A 103 -15.57 22.87 5.82
N GLY A 104 -14.28 23.07 5.58
CA GLY A 104 -13.24 23.15 6.61
C GLY A 104 -12.93 24.57 7.11
N LEU A 105 -13.47 25.61 6.46
CA LEU A 105 -13.20 27.01 6.77
C LEU A 105 -14.33 27.69 7.55
N ASP A 106 -14.14 28.97 7.87
CA ASP A 106 -15.16 29.80 8.49
C ASP A 106 -16.37 29.96 7.56
N LYS A 107 -17.57 29.71 8.09
CA LYS A 107 -18.82 29.78 7.35
C LYS A 107 -19.24 31.21 6.98
N SER A 108 -18.56 32.23 7.46
CA SER A 108 -18.76 33.62 7.04
C SER A 108 -18.29 33.91 5.60
N LEU A 109 -17.37 33.06 5.08
CA LEU A 109 -16.84 33.21 3.73
C LEU A 109 -17.82 32.67 2.69
N SER A 110 -18.01 33.39 1.61
CA SER A 110 -18.74 32.91 0.44
C SER A 110 -17.92 31.93 -0.38
N LEU A 111 -18.56 31.07 -1.16
CA LEU A 111 -17.88 30.11 -2.02
C LEU A 111 -16.99 30.81 -3.08
N ALA A 112 -17.39 32.00 -3.54
CA ALA A 112 -16.59 32.80 -4.48
C ALA A 112 -15.28 33.31 -3.84
N GLU A 113 -15.33 33.77 -2.60
CA GLU A 113 -14.13 34.20 -1.84
C GLU A 113 -13.19 33.01 -1.57
N VAL A 114 -13.75 31.84 -1.23
CA VAL A 114 -12.96 30.62 -1.06
C VAL A 114 -12.31 30.20 -2.38
N SER A 115 -13.04 30.24 -3.50
CA SER A 115 -12.48 29.93 -4.82
C SER A 115 -11.33 30.87 -5.20
N ALA A 116 -11.48 32.17 -4.95
CA ALA A 116 -10.42 33.15 -5.18
C ALA A 116 -9.19 32.88 -4.29
N SER A 117 -9.42 32.55 -3.01
CA SER A 117 -8.35 32.21 -2.06
C SER A 117 -7.60 30.93 -2.47
N ILE A 118 -8.30 29.89 -2.95
CA ILE A 118 -7.70 28.68 -3.50
C ILE A 118 -6.80 29.01 -4.67
N THR A 119 -7.32 29.81 -5.65
CA THR A 119 -6.57 30.20 -6.84
C THR A 119 -5.30 30.97 -6.48
N ALA A 120 -5.41 31.93 -5.54
CA ALA A 120 -4.26 32.71 -5.06
C ALA A 120 -3.21 31.82 -4.40
N LYS A 121 -3.61 30.94 -3.47
CA LYS A 121 -2.69 30.00 -2.80
C LYS A 121 -2.10 28.98 -3.76
N ALA A 122 -2.87 28.48 -4.69
CA ALA A 122 -2.39 27.57 -5.73
C ALA A 122 -1.31 28.22 -6.60
N ALA A 123 -1.47 29.48 -6.97
CA ALA A 123 -0.48 30.24 -7.72
C ALA A 123 0.79 30.53 -6.88
N GLU A 124 0.62 30.92 -5.62
CA GLU A 124 1.73 31.22 -4.68
C GLU A 124 2.68 30.05 -4.47
N TYR A 125 2.13 28.81 -4.39
CA TYR A 125 2.90 27.59 -4.12
C TYR A 125 3.08 26.68 -5.34
N GLY A 126 2.64 27.09 -6.53
CA GLY A 126 2.76 26.28 -7.75
C GLY A 126 1.95 24.98 -7.72
N LEU A 127 0.84 24.97 -6.97
CA LEU A 127 -0.04 23.82 -6.77
C LEU A 127 -1.27 23.87 -7.68
N GLY A 128 -1.13 24.10 -8.98
CA GLY A 128 -2.22 24.32 -9.92
C GLY A 128 -3.45 23.43 -9.68
N ILE A 129 -4.57 24.06 -9.30
CA ILE A 129 -5.87 23.43 -9.01
C ILE A 129 -6.97 24.34 -9.51
N ASP A 130 -8.00 23.74 -10.10
CA ASP A 130 -9.23 24.43 -10.49
C ASP A 130 -10.29 24.27 -9.39
N PRO A 131 -10.73 25.38 -8.73
CA PRO A 131 -11.67 25.33 -7.63
C PRO A 131 -13.07 24.79 -7.99
N VAL A 132 -13.48 24.87 -9.26
CA VAL A 132 -14.83 24.44 -9.67
C VAL A 132 -14.91 22.98 -10.09
N ARG A 133 -13.76 22.32 -10.26
CA ARG A 133 -13.75 20.89 -10.63
C ARG A 133 -14.34 20.01 -9.54
N PRO A 134 -15.23 19.05 -9.87
CA PRO A 134 -15.66 18.01 -8.94
C PRO A 134 -14.50 17.10 -8.52
N VAL A 135 -14.46 16.72 -7.24
CA VAL A 135 -13.32 15.95 -6.68
C VAL A 135 -13.15 14.60 -7.36
N HIS A 136 -14.24 13.91 -7.73
CA HIS A 136 -14.15 12.62 -8.44
C HIS A 136 -13.45 12.68 -9.80
N THR A 137 -13.28 13.89 -10.38
CA THR A 137 -12.55 14.07 -11.65
C THR A 137 -11.06 14.33 -11.46
N LEU A 138 -10.61 14.45 -10.20
CA LEU A 138 -9.23 14.72 -9.87
C LEU A 138 -8.41 13.42 -9.83
N SER A 139 -7.18 13.50 -10.31
CA SER A 139 -6.19 12.49 -10.00
C SER A 139 -5.84 12.52 -8.50
N VAL A 140 -5.32 11.42 -7.99
CA VAL A 140 -4.91 11.28 -6.59
C VAL A 140 -3.89 12.37 -6.20
N GLY A 141 -2.96 12.71 -7.09
CA GLY A 141 -2.01 13.81 -6.89
C GLY A 141 -2.67 15.19 -6.85
N GLU A 142 -3.78 15.39 -7.56
CA GLU A 142 -4.59 16.61 -7.47
C GLU A 142 -5.35 16.65 -6.14
N MET A 143 -5.93 15.55 -5.69
CA MET A 143 -6.58 15.46 -4.38
C MET A 143 -5.61 15.79 -3.25
N GLN A 144 -4.37 15.31 -3.33
CA GLN A 144 -3.32 15.66 -2.36
C GLN A 144 -3.02 17.17 -2.35
N ARG A 145 -2.97 17.81 -3.53
CA ARG A 145 -2.81 19.27 -3.62
C ARG A 145 -3.98 20.03 -2.99
N VAL A 146 -5.21 19.53 -3.15
CA VAL A 146 -6.41 20.12 -2.51
C VAL A 146 -6.27 20.06 -0.98
N GLU A 147 -5.88 18.92 -0.42
CA GLU A 147 -5.67 18.77 1.03
C GLU A 147 -4.60 19.74 1.55
N ILE A 148 -3.49 19.88 0.80
CA ILE A 148 -2.42 20.81 1.16
C ILE A 148 -2.92 22.25 1.11
N ILE A 149 -3.60 22.66 0.03
CA ILE A 149 -4.18 24.02 -0.11
C ILE A 149 -5.16 24.28 1.03
N ARG A 150 -6.04 23.30 1.35
CA ARG A 150 -6.98 23.41 2.46
C ARG A 150 -6.27 23.69 3.80
N ALA A 151 -5.16 23.00 4.04
CA ALA A 151 -4.35 23.23 5.22
C ALA A 151 -3.66 24.61 5.20
N LEU A 152 -3.14 25.05 4.03
CA LEU A 152 -2.45 26.33 3.88
C LEU A 152 -3.38 27.56 4.02
N LEU A 153 -4.64 27.43 3.66
CA LEU A 153 -5.63 28.51 3.81
C LEU A 153 -5.91 28.85 5.27
N THR A 154 -5.54 28.00 6.21
CA THR A 154 -5.59 28.29 7.66
C THR A 154 -4.35 29.00 8.18
N SER A 155 -3.38 29.34 7.31
CA SER A 155 -2.10 29.97 7.68
C SER A 155 -1.40 29.28 8.86
N PRO A 156 -1.04 27.99 8.73
CA PRO A 156 -0.58 27.19 9.85
C PRO A 156 0.82 27.64 10.32
N GLN A 157 1.02 27.64 11.64
CA GLN A 157 2.34 27.75 12.26
C GLN A 157 3.00 26.36 12.40
N LEU A 158 2.19 25.30 12.49
CA LEU A 158 2.60 23.90 12.48
C LEU A 158 1.74 23.12 11.49
N LEU A 159 2.36 22.52 10.49
CA LEU A 159 1.72 21.65 9.53
C LEU A 159 2.11 20.19 9.80
N ILE A 160 1.14 19.35 10.08
CA ILE A 160 1.33 17.91 10.27
C ILE A 160 0.96 17.20 8.98
N LEU A 161 1.86 16.35 8.46
CA LEU A 161 1.67 15.57 7.25
C LEU A 161 1.83 14.08 7.58
N ASP A 162 0.74 13.31 7.46
CA ASP A 162 0.74 11.87 7.74
C ASP A 162 0.82 11.07 6.43
N GLU A 163 2.00 10.56 6.12
CA GLU A 163 2.34 9.80 4.89
C GLU A 163 1.89 10.50 3.59
N PRO A 164 2.25 11.78 3.35
CA PRO A 164 1.65 12.58 2.29
C PRO A 164 2.07 12.16 0.87
N THR A 165 3.02 11.24 0.73
CA THR A 165 3.60 10.82 -0.55
C THR A 165 3.24 9.39 -0.94
N SER A 166 2.42 8.71 -0.15
CA SER A 166 2.08 7.30 -0.38
C SER A 166 1.44 7.05 -1.74
N VAL A 167 0.74 8.04 -2.28
CA VAL A 167 -0.05 7.97 -3.52
C VAL A 167 0.46 8.93 -4.60
N LEU A 168 1.70 9.43 -4.49
CA LEU A 168 2.28 10.40 -5.41
C LEU A 168 3.33 9.77 -6.32
N THR A 169 3.41 10.25 -7.58
CA THR A 169 4.53 9.94 -8.46
C THR A 169 5.82 10.60 -7.93
N PRO A 170 7.01 10.06 -8.23
CA PRO A 170 8.28 10.68 -7.82
C PRO A 170 8.38 12.17 -8.14
N GLN A 171 7.95 12.57 -9.33
CA GLN A 171 7.96 13.99 -9.74
C GLN A 171 6.99 14.86 -8.93
N ALA A 172 5.86 14.29 -8.49
CA ALA A 172 4.93 14.98 -7.60
C ALA A 172 5.50 15.13 -6.18
N VAL A 173 6.27 14.14 -5.71
CA VAL A 173 6.99 14.20 -4.43
C VAL A 173 8.03 15.33 -4.46
N ASP A 174 8.82 15.45 -5.51
CA ASP A 174 9.81 16.54 -5.65
C ASP A 174 9.16 17.92 -5.59
N LYS A 175 8.03 18.10 -6.29
CA LYS A 175 7.24 19.34 -6.25
C LYS A 175 6.72 19.63 -4.84
N LEU A 176 6.21 18.62 -4.16
CA LEU A 176 5.76 18.74 -2.77
C LEU A 176 6.92 19.18 -1.86
N PHE A 177 8.10 18.60 -2.00
CA PHE A 177 9.27 18.96 -1.19
C PHE A 177 9.71 20.41 -1.40
N ILE A 178 9.62 20.93 -2.62
CA ILE A 178 9.86 22.36 -2.90
C ILE A 178 8.89 23.23 -2.10
N VAL A 179 7.61 22.89 -2.10
CA VAL A 179 6.57 23.61 -1.35
C VAL A 179 6.84 23.56 0.15
N LEU A 180 7.16 22.40 0.69
CA LEU A 180 7.41 22.22 2.13
C LEU A 180 8.66 22.99 2.59
N ARG A 181 9.73 23.00 1.79
CA ARG A 181 10.92 23.82 2.08
C ARG A 181 10.60 25.33 2.06
N LYS A 182 9.78 25.79 1.12
CA LYS A 182 9.34 27.19 1.06
C LYS A 182 8.56 27.55 2.32
N LEU A 183 7.59 26.74 2.73
CA LEU A 183 6.80 26.93 3.96
C LEU A 183 7.70 27.00 5.21
N ALA A 184 8.67 26.09 5.30
CA ALA A 184 9.60 26.07 6.42
C ALA A 184 10.47 27.33 6.47
N ALA A 185 10.93 27.83 5.30
CA ALA A 185 11.65 29.09 5.19
C ALA A 185 10.80 30.32 5.58
N GLU A 186 9.49 30.26 5.40
CA GLU A 186 8.51 31.27 5.83
C GLU A 186 8.17 31.17 7.33
N GLY A 187 8.77 30.20 8.06
CA GLY A 187 8.64 30.03 9.50
C GLY A 187 7.56 29.04 9.95
N CYS A 188 6.86 28.37 9.03
CA CYS A 188 5.98 27.26 9.35
C CYS A 188 6.81 26.04 9.76
N SER A 189 6.55 25.47 10.93
CA SER A 189 7.16 24.20 11.34
C SER A 189 6.39 23.04 10.70
N ILE A 190 7.10 21.98 10.30
CA ILE A 190 6.49 20.83 9.64
C ILE A 190 6.80 19.57 10.44
N LEU A 191 5.77 18.82 10.79
CA LEU A 191 5.88 17.48 11.38
C LEU A 191 5.53 16.46 10.29
N TYR A 192 6.57 15.78 9.80
CA TYR A 192 6.49 14.90 8.64
C TYR A 192 6.53 13.44 9.07
N ILE A 193 5.45 12.71 8.87
CA ILE A 193 5.36 11.28 9.20
C ILE A 193 5.53 10.49 7.91
N SER A 194 6.54 9.64 7.86
CA SER A 194 6.76 8.70 6.77
C SER A 194 7.56 7.49 7.27
N HIS A 195 7.46 6.39 6.56
CA HIS A 195 8.33 5.24 6.73
C HIS A 195 9.38 5.13 5.61
N LYS A 196 9.32 6.03 4.60
CA LYS A 196 10.24 6.08 3.47
C LYS A 196 11.51 6.84 3.85
N LEU A 197 12.59 6.10 4.11
CA LEU A 197 13.84 6.65 4.65
C LEU A 197 14.51 7.66 3.73
N HIS A 198 14.42 7.44 2.39
CA HIS A 198 15.00 8.35 1.41
C HIS A 198 14.32 9.73 1.44
N GLU A 199 12.98 9.78 1.61
CA GLU A 199 12.23 11.04 1.72
C GLU A 199 12.64 11.82 2.97
N ILE A 200 12.74 11.14 4.11
CA ILE A 200 13.13 11.74 5.39
C ILE A 200 14.55 12.33 5.30
N ARG A 201 15.48 11.59 4.70
CA ARG A 201 16.85 12.08 4.49
C ARG A 201 16.94 13.24 3.51
N ALA A 202 16.07 13.27 2.48
CA ALA A 202 16.05 14.34 1.49
C ALA A 202 15.39 15.62 2.01
N LEU A 203 14.37 15.52 2.88
CA LEU A 203 13.54 16.65 3.27
C LEU A 203 13.81 17.15 4.69
N CYS A 204 13.95 16.25 5.68
CA CYS A 204 13.89 16.60 7.08
C CYS A 204 15.25 17.01 7.65
N THR A 205 15.22 17.94 8.62
CA THR A 205 16.42 18.45 9.31
C THR A 205 16.64 17.81 10.68
N ALA A 206 15.59 17.24 11.26
CA ALA A 206 15.61 16.49 12.51
C ALA A 206 14.64 15.32 12.42
N CYS A 207 14.87 14.32 13.24
CA CYS A 207 14.08 13.08 13.25
C CYS A 207 13.97 12.50 14.66
N THR A 208 12.76 12.19 15.09
CA THR A 208 12.48 11.37 16.28
C THR A 208 11.98 10.00 15.83
N VAL A 209 12.64 8.94 16.30
CA VAL A 209 12.29 7.56 15.96
C VAL A 209 11.46 6.91 17.07
N LEU A 210 10.29 6.38 16.70
CA LEU A 210 9.40 5.68 17.62
C LEU A 210 9.43 4.16 17.37
N ARG A 211 9.51 3.38 18.44
CA ARG A 211 9.37 1.93 18.42
C ARG A 211 8.62 1.42 19.64
N GLY A 212 7.52 0.67 19.42
CA GLY A 212 6.70 0.11 20.50
C GLY A 212 6.16 1.18 21.47
N GLY A 213 5.79 2.34 20.95
CA GLY A 213 5.25 3.46 21.74
C GLY A 213 6.28 4.26 22.52
N LYS A 214 7.57 4.11 22.26
CA LYS A 214 8.66 4.84 22.93
C LYS A 214 9.56 5.53 21.92
N VAL A 215 10.22 6.61 22.30
CA VAL A 215 11.33 7.20 21.55
C VAL A 215 12.54 6.28 21.68
N THR A 216 13.16 5.91 20.58
CA THR A 216 14.36 5.07 20.51
C THR A 216 15.59 5.82 20.00
N GLY A 217 15.41 7.03 19.46
CA GLY A 217 16.49 7.90 19.03
C GLY A 217 15.99 9.21 18.47
N ASP A 218 16.82 10.23 18.61
CA ASP A 218 16.68 11.53 17.96
C ASP A 218 17.97 11.78 17.16
N CYS A 219 17.85 12.18 15.89
CA CYS A 219 19.00 12.36 15.02
C CYS A 219 18.76 13.40 13.90
N ASP A 220 19.82 13.83 13.25
CA ASP A 220 19.77 14.51 11.96
C ASP A 220 19.76 13.43 10.85
N PRO A 221 18.64 13.18 10.18
CA PRO A 221 18.52 12.08 9.22
C PRO A 221 19.45 12.22 8.01
N ARG A 222 19.91 13.42 7.70
CA ARG A 222 20.86 13.67 6.60
C ARG A 222 22.25 13.09 6.87
N LYS A 223 22.60 12.89 8.15
CA LYS A 223 23.86 12.30 8.60
C LYS A 223 23.79 10.79 8.82
N GLU A 224 22.59 10.24 8.81
CA GLU A 224 22.35 8.82 9.02
C GLU A 224 22.27 8.04 7.68
N SER A 225 22.65 6.76 7.71
CA SER A 225 22.40 5.84 6.61
C SER A 225 21.00 5.21 6.71
N ASN A 226 20.47 4.68 5.62
CA ASN A 226 19.21 3.92 5.64
C ASN A 226 19.30 2.73 6.61
N ALA A 227 20.45 2.05 6.68
CA ALA A 227 20.68 0.95 7.61
C ALA A 227 20.65 1.40 9.08
N SER A 228 21.24 2.56 9.40
CA SER A 228 21.21 3.13 10.75
C SER A 228 19.78 3.49 11.17
N LEU A 229 19.04 4.21 10.32
CA LEU A 229 17.64 4.56 10.58
C LEU A 229 16.77 3.31 10.72
N SER A 230 16.93 2.32 9.83
CA SER A 230 16.23 1.04 9.95
C SER A 230 16.51 0.33 11.27
N ARG A 231 17.76 0.35 11.73
CA ARG A 231 18.13 -0.25 13.01
C ARG A 231 17.46 0.45 14.20
N LEU A 232 17.35 1.77 14.16
CA LEU A 232 16.62 2.54 15.19
C LEU A 232 15.12 2.18 15.18
N MET A 233 14.52 2.00 13.99
CA MET A 233 13.10 1.67 13.83
C MET A 233 12.78 0.24 14.28
N ILE A 234 13.56 -0.74 13.80
CA ILE A 234 13.25 -2.17 13.90
C ILE A 234 14.02 -2.81 15.07
N GLY A 235 15.23 -2.31 15.36
CA GLY A 235 16.17 -2.90 16.30
C GLY A 235 17.10 -3.94 15.69
N ALA A 236 16.98 -4.21 14.38
CA ALA A 236 17.81 -5.11 13.59
C ALA A 236 17.98 -4.59 12.17
N GLU A 237 18.99 -5.02 11.46
CA GLU A 237 19.08 -4.79 10.02
C GLU A 237 18.13 -5.74 9.28
N PRO A 238 17.32 -5.22 8.31
CA PRO A 238 16.55 -6.09 7.43
C PRO A 238 17.51 -6.98 6.64
N PRO A 239 17.16 -8.27 6.42
CA PRO A 239 17.99 -9.14 5.60
C PRO A 239 18.09 -8.58 4.18
N ALA A 240 19.32 -8.52 3.64
CA ALA A 240 19.53 -8.14 2.25
C ALA A 240 18.93 -9.22 1.33
N LEU A 241 17.97 -8.83 0.51
CA LEU A 241 17.39 -9.69 -0.51
C LEU A 241 18.37 -9.79 -1.70
N LYS A 242 18.59 -10.98 -2.19
CA LYS A 242 19.42 -11.23 -3.38
C LYS A 242 18.54 -11.78 -4.48
N LEU A 243 18.30 -10.97 -5.49
CA LEU A 243 17.68 -11.42 -6.72
C LEU A 243 18.70 -12.30 -7.48
N ARG A 244 18.38 -13.57 -7.69
CA ARG A 244 19.22 -14.47 -8.49
C ARG A 244 18.79 -14.35 -9.95
N ALA A 245 19.78 -14.33 -10.87
CA ALA A 245 19.48 -14.42 -12.28
C ALA A 245 18.84 -15.79 -12.56
N GLN A 246 17.66 -15.80 -13.16
CA GLN A 246 16.97 -17.00 -13.64
C GLN A 246 16.60 -16.84 -15.10
N GLN A 247 16.52 -17.96 -15.82
CA GLN A 247 15.92 -17.96 -17.14
C GLN A 247 14.42 -18.25 -16.99
N PRO A 248 13.54 -17.35 -17.44
CA PRO A 248 12.09 -17.57 -17.38
C PRO A 248 11.71 -18.81 -18.20
N GLY A 249 10.79 -19.60 -17.64
CA GLY A 249 10.22 -20.77 -18.32
C GLY A 249 9.06 -20.42 -19.26
N VAL A 250 8.10 -21.36 -19.37
CA VAL A 250 6.89 -21.20 -20.21
C VAL A 250 6.00 -20.07 -19.68
N THR A 251 5.21 -19.48 -20.57
CA THR A 251 4.18 -18.49 -20.21
C THR A 251 3.06 -19.14 -19.41
N VAL A 252 2.76 -18.60 -18.23
CA VAL A 252 1.73 -19.07 -17.30
C VAL A 252 0.50 -18.17 -17.33
N LEU A 253 0.69 -16.86 -17.44
CA LEU A 253 -0.39 -15.89 -17.64
C LEU A 253 -0.12 -15.16 -18.95
N ALA A 254 -1.12 -15.11 -19.82
CA ALA A 254 -1.12 -14.26 -21.00
C ALA A 254 -2.41 -13.43 -21.03
N VAL A 255 -2.26 -12.13 -21.24
CA VAL A 255 -3.35 -11.19 -21.48
C VAL A 255 -3.10 -10.56 -22.84
N ASP A 256 -4.03 -10.71 -23.76
CA ASP A 256 -3.90 -10.25 -25.14
C ASP A 256 -5.07 -9.34 -25.52
N GLY A 257 -4.77 -8.06 -25.73
CA GLY A 257 -5.71 -7.06 -26.20
C GLY A 257 -6.91 -6.82 -25.27
N LEU A 258 -6.78 -7.06 -23.95
CA LEU A 258 -7.88 -6.89 -23.01
C LEU A 258 -8.33 -5.44 -22.97
N SER A 259 -9.56 -5.19 -23.42
CA SER A 259 -10.25 -3.91 -23.31
C SER A 259 -11.58 -4.15 -22.60
N LEU A 260 -11.86 -3.36 -21.57
CA LEU A 260 -13.03 -3.53 -20.71
C LEU A 260 -13.46 -2.21 -20.09
N ASN A 261 -14.72 -1.86 -20.28
CA ASN A 261 -15.29 -0.69 -19.61
C ASN A 261 -15.46 -0.96 -18.12
N SER A 262 -15.12 0.01 -17.28
CA SER A 262 -15.32 -0.11 -15.85
C SER A 262 -16.79 -0.36 -15.48
N ALA A 263 -17.02 -1.17 -14.46
CA ALA A 263 -18.35 -1.34 -13.87
C ALA A 263 -18.70 -0.26 -12.85
N GLU A 264 -17.69 0.45 -12.36
CA GLU A 264 -17.83 1.50 -11.35
C GLU A 264 -18.07 2.86 -12.03
N PRO A 265 -18.94 3.73 -11.47
CA PRO A 265 -19.26 5.04 -12.07
C PRO A 265 -18.05 5.96 -12.29
N PHE A 266 -17.00 5.81 -11.48
CA PHE A 266 -15.76 6.59 -11.53
C PHE A 266 -14.54 5.72 -11.71
N GLY A 267 -14.71 4.48 -12.18
CA GLY A 267 -13.61 3.57 -12.48
C GLY A 267 -12.93 3.90 -13.80
N THR A 268 -11.82 3.24 -14.05
CA THR A 268 -10.99 3.47 -15.23
C THR A 268 -11.20 2.35 -16.25
N ASP A 269 -11.56 2.71 -17.48
CA ASP A 269 -11.67 1.75 -18.59
C ASP A 269 -10.29 1.19 -18.93
N LEU A 270 -10.22 -0.11 -19.19
CA LEU A 270 -9.01 -0.77 -19.68
C LEU A 270 -8.96 -0.73 -21.21
N HIS A 271 -7.78 -0.42 -21.76
CA HIS A 271 -7.56 -0.27 -23.19
C HIS A 271 -6.38 -1.11 -23.64
N ASN A 272 -6.64 -2.14 -24.46
CA ASN A 272 -5.63 -2.95 -25.13
C ASN A 272 -4.49 -3.43 -24.23
N ILE A 273 -4.82 -4.03 -23.08
CA ILE A 273 -3.82 -4.54 -22.15
C ILE A 273 -3.10 -5.75 -22.74
N LEU A 274 -1.79 -5.66 -22.81
CA LEU A 274 -0.87 -6.73 -23.20
C LEU A 274 0.04 -7.07 -22.04
N LEU A 275 -0.05 -8.29 -21.49
CA LEU A 275 0.73 -8.72 -20.33
C LEU A 275 1.06 -10.21 -20.44
N SER A 276 2.27 -10.57 -20.11
CA SER A 276 2.64 -11.98 -19.94
C SER A 276 3.43 -12.16 -18.65
N VAL A 277 3.25 -13.32 -17.98
CA VAL A 277 4.05 -13.74 -16.83
C VAL A 277 4.50 -15.16 -17.03
N ARG A 278 5.79 -15.42 -16.90
CA ARG A 278 6.41 -16.73 -17.16
C ARG A 278 6.69 -17.49 -15.86
N ALA A 279 6.85 -18.78 -15.97
CA ALA A 279 7.32 -19.62 -14.87
C ALA A 279 8.69 -19.16 -14.38
N GLY A 280 8.88 -19.04 -13.08
CA GLY A 280 10.12 -18.56 -12.46
C GLY A 280 10.39 -17.07 -12.67
N GLU A 281 9.35 -16.27 -12.95
CA GLU A 281 9.45 -14.83 -13.17
C GLU A 281 8.57 -14.06 -12.18
N VAL A 282 9.06 -12.91 -11.70
CA VAL A 282 8.26 -11.90 -11.00
C VAL A 282 8.10 -10.70 -11.94
N VAL A 283 6.87 -10.43 -12.35
CA VAL A 283 6.51 -9.24 -13.13
C VAL A 283 5.88 -8.21 -12.20
N GLY A 284 6.37 -6.98 -12.24
CA GLY A 284 5.84 -5.85 -11.49
C GLY A 284 4.96 -4.96 -12.35
N ILE A 285 3.84 -4.50 -11.79
CA ILE A 285 3.06 -3.40 -12.36
C ILE A 285 3.10 -2.25 -11.37
N ALA A 286 3.77 -1.17 -11.76
CA ALA A 286 3.75 0.10 -11.04
C ALA A 286 2.57 0.95 -11.51
N GLY A 287 2.11 1.86 -10.65
CA GLY A 287 1.07 2.82 -11.02
C GLY A 287 0.50 3.52 -9.81
N VAL A 288 -0.05 4.71 -9.99
CA VAL A 288 -0.77 5.45 -8.95
C VAL A 288 -2.21 4.96 -8.91
N SER A 289 -2.78 4.81 -7.73
CA SER A 289 -4.17 4.38 -7.52
C SER A 289 -5.16 5.11 -8.45
N GLY A 290 -6.18 4.39 -8.93
CA GLY A 290 -7.19 4.93 -9.85
C GLY A 290 -6.78 4.94 -11.33
N ASN A 291 -5.70 4.26 -11.72
CA ASN A 291 -5.23 4.18 -13.10
C ASN A 291 -5.62 2.87 -13.82
N GLY A 292 -6.52 2.05 -13.25
CA GLY A 292 -6.98 0.80 -13.85
C GLY A 292 -6.44 -0.47 -13.18
N GLN A 293 -5.64 -0.35 -12.11
CA GLN A 293 -5.11 -1.51 -11.36
C GLN A 293 -6.22 -2.41 -10.83
N SER A 294 -7.24 -1.81 -10.21
CA SER A 294 -8.35 -2.56 -9.61
C SER A 294 -9.16 -3.29 -10.68
N GLU A 295 -9.44 -2.64 -11.80
CA GLU A 295 -10.16 -3.21 -12.94
C GLU A 295 -9.39 -4.37 -13.57
N LEU A 296 -8.08 -4.20 -13.77
CA LEU A 296 -7.20 -5.26 -14.25
C LEU A 296 -7.18 -6.44 -13.29
N LEU A 297 -6.99 -6.19 -12.00
CA LEU A 297 -6.94 -7.24 -10.98
C LEU A 297 -8.28 -7.99 -10.83
N ARG A 298 -9.43 -7.30 -10.90
CA ARG A 298 -10.75 -7.93 -10.92
C ARG A 298 -10.94 -8.85 -12.15
N SER A 299 -10.48 -8.39 -13.32
CA SER A 299 -10.49 -9.21 -14.54
C SER A 299 -9.58 -10.42 -14.41
N LEU A 300 -8.37 -10.28 -13.84
CA LEU A 300 -7.41 -11.37 -13.66
C LEU A 300 -7.83 -12.36 -12.57
N SER A 301 -8.48 -11.89 -11.49
CA SER A 301 -8.97 -12.76 -10.41
C SER A 301 -10.24 -13.54 -10.78
N GLY A 302 -10.98 -13.07 -11.81
CA GLY A 302 -12.28 -13.61 -12.22
C GLY A 302 -13.45 -13.04 -11.42
N GLU A 303 -13.27 -11.99 -10.67
CA GLU A 303 -14.34 -11.22 -10.03
C GLU A 303 -15.14 -10.45 -11.09
N ASP A 304 -14.47 -9.97 -12.14
CA ASP A 304 -15.12 -9.48 -13.37
C ASP A 304 -14.91 -10.50 -14.50
N MET A 305 -16.00 -11.12 -14.93
CA MET A 305 -16.01 -12.14 -15.98
C MET A 305 -16.49 -11.60 -17.34
N ARG A 306 -16.52 -10.27 -17.52
CA ARG A 306 -16.98 -9.64 -18.79
C ARG A 306 -15.87 -9.58 -19.85
N ALA A 307 -14.64 -9.99 -19.52
CA ALA A 307 -13.52 -10.00 -20.45
C ALA A 307 -13.86 -10.79 -21.74
N PRO A 308 -13.42 -10.31 -22.92
CA PRO A 308 -13.59 -11.03 -24.17
C PRO A 308 -12.97 -12.44 -24.10
N ALA A 309 -13.61 -13.43 -24.73
CA ALA A 309 -13.08 -14.79 -24.81
C ALA A 309 -11.68 -14.77 -25.47
N GLY A 310 -10.75 -15.52 -24.90
CA GLY A 310 -9.35 -15.59 -25.37
C GLY A 310 -8.44 -14.46 -24.88
N SER A 311 -8.99 -13.37 -24.33
CA SER A 311 -8.16 -12.23 -23.87
C SER A 311 -7.35 -12.51 -22.59
N ILE A 312 -7.68 -13.54 -21.83
CA ILE A 312 -6.96 -13.95 -20.62
C ILE A 312 -6.74 -15.45 -20.66
N GLN A 313 -5.49 -15.88 -20.66
CA GLN A 313 -5.11 -17.30 -20.61
C GLN A 313 -4.31 -17.60 -19.36
N VAL A 314 -4.62 -18.73 -18.71
CA VAL A 314 -3.84 -19.29 -17.59
C VAL A 314 -3.36 -20.68 -18.01
N GLY A 315 -2.04 -20.81 -18.22
CA GLY A 315 -1.48 -21.93 -18.93
C GLY A 315 -2.00 -21.99 -20.36
N SER A 316 -2.57 -23.13 -20.75
CA SER A 316 -3.20 -23.33 -22.07
C SER A 316 -4.72 -23.11 -22.10
N GLN A 317 -5.31 -22.61 -21.00
CA GLN A 317 -6.76 -22.51 -20.88
C GLN A 317 -7.24 -21.05 -20.92
N ASP A 318 -8.29 -20.80 -21.72
CA ASP A 318 -9.00 -19.52 -21.71
C ASP A 318 -9.68 -19.32 -20.34
N ALA A 319 -9.21 -18.33 -19.61
CA ALA A 319 -9.69 -17.99 -18.28
C ALA A 319 -10.61 -16.75 -18.27
N ALA A 320 -10.84 -16.09 -19.41
CA ALA A 320 -11.54 -14.82 -19.50
C ALA A 320 -12.90 -14.82 -18.78
N ARG A 321 -13.65 -15.91 -18.90
CA ARG A 321 -15.00 -16.06 -18.32
C ARG A 321 -15.08 -17.04 -17.16
N LEU A 322 -13.93 -17.48 -16.63
CA LEU A 322 -13.89 -18.37 -15.48
C LEU A 322 -14.05 -17.59 -14.17
N SER A 323 -14.84 -18.12 -13.26
CA SER A 323 -14.99 -17.60 -11.89
C SER A 323 -13.70 -17.75 -11.07
N PRO A 324 -13.55 -17.01 -9.95
CA PRO A 324 -12.37 -17.13 -9.08
C PRO A 324 -12.08 -18.56 -8.63
N GLY A 325 -13.12 -19.35 -8.29
CA GLY A 325 -12.98 -20.74 -7.90
C GLY A 325 -12.43 -21.61 -9.04
N GLN A 326 -12.89 -21.42 -10.28
CA GLN A 326 -12.40 -22.14 -11.44
C GLN A 326 -10.94 -21.77 -11.76
N ARG A 327 -10.57 -20.49 -11.69
CA ARG A 327 -9.17 -20.05 -11.88
C ARG A 327 -8.24 -20.61 -10.80
N ARG A 328 -8.72 -20.76 -9.56
CA ARG A 328 -7.95 -21.45 -8.50
C ARG A 328 -7.68 -22.92 -8.84
N LEU A 329 -8.59 -23.60 -9.52
CA LEU A 329 -8.34 -24.97 -10.00
C LEU A 329 -7.23 -25.02 -11.05
N LEU A 330 -7.00 -23.94 -11.79
CA LEU A 330 -5.88 -23.79 -12.73
C LEU A 330 -4.57 -23.41 -12.03
N GLY A 331 -4.58 -23.16 -10.72
CA GLY A 331 -3.41 -22.77 -9.92
C GLY A 331 -3.22 -21.27 -9.76
N LEU A 332 -4.21 -20.44 -10.07
CA LEU A 332 -4.18 -19.02 -9.81
C LEU A 332 -4.54 -18.73 -8.36
N HIS A 333 -3.65 -18.08 -7.64
CA HIS A 333 -3.85 -17.57 -6.28
C HIS A 333 -3.80 -16.05 -6.30
N PHE A 334 -4.66 -15.40 -5.49
CA PHE A 334 -4.82 -13.95 -5.52
C PHE A 334 -4.86 -13.35 -4.11
N VAL A 335 -4.08 -12.28 -3.90
CA VAL A 335 -4.10 -11.44 -2.72
C VAL A 335 -4.63 -10.07 -3.13
N PRO A 336 -5.86 -9.69 -2.73
CA PRO A 336 -6.42 -8.37 -3.02
C PRO A 336 -5.80 -7.29 -2.12
N GLU A 337 -5.97 -6.04 -2.53
CA GLU A 337 -5.58 -4.88 -1.74
C GLU A 337 -6.46 -4.71 -0.49
N GLU A 338 -7.79 -4.86 -0.65
CA GLU A 338 -8.74 -4.75 0.45
C GLU A 338 -8.69 -5.99 1.35
N ARG A 339 -8.22 -5.80 2.56
CA ARG A 339 -8.00 -6.87 3.54
C ARG A 339 -9.29 -7.43 4.11
N LEU A 340 -10.19 -6.53 4.55
CA LEU A 340 -11.51 -6.89 5.10
C LEU A 340 -12.59 -6.72 4.03
N GLY A 341 -13.47 -7.69 3.92
CA GLY A 341 -14.54 -7.75 2.93
C GLY A 341 -14.14 -8.53 1.69
N ARG A 342 -12.92 -8.34 1.16
CA ARG A 342 -12.43 -9.03 -0.05
C ARG A 342 -11.35 -10.07 0.29
N GLY A 343 -10.28 -9.69 1.00
CA GLY A 343 -9.21 -10.61 1.40
C GLY A 343 -9.60 -11.56 2.52
N ALA A 344 -10.44 -11.11 3.45
CA ALA A 344 -10.95 -11.89 4.57
C ALA A 344 -12.35 -11.43 5.00
N VAL A 345 -13.20 -12.38 5.42
CA VAL A 345 -14.51 -12.09 6.02
C VAL A 345 -14.31 -11.64 7.46
N PRO A 346 -14.75 -10.40 7.84
CA PRO A 346 -14.39 -9.78 9.11
C PRO A 346 -14.80 -10.57 10.35
N THR A 347 -15.98 -11.21 10.31
CA THR A 347 -16.57 -11.91 11.45
C THR A 347 -16.12 -13.37 11.58
N LEU A 348 -15.55 -13.95 10.53
CA LEU A 348 -15.04 -15.32 10.57
C LEU A 348 -13.68 -15.40 11.27
N SER A 349 -13.42 -16.55 11.89
CA SER A 349 -12.11 -16.84 12.47
C SER A 349 -11.04 -16.98 11.37
N LEU A 350 -9.76 -16.85 11.73
CA LEU A 350 -8.65 -17.07 10.81
C LEU A 350 -8.69 -18.47 10.18
N ALA A 351 -9.02 -19.50 10.97
CA ALA A 351 -9.18 -20.86 10.48
C ALA A 351 -10.33 -20.99 9.45
N HIS A 352 -11.46 -20.31 9.64
CA HIS A 352 -12.54 -20.31 8.67
C HIS A 352 -12.22 -19.47 7.42
N ASN A 353 -11.49 -18.37 7.58
CA ASN A 353 -10.99 -17.58 6.44
C ASN A 353 -10.00 -18.39 5.57
N LEU A 354 -9.25 -19.32 6.16
CA LEU A 354 -8.41 -20.25 5.40
C LEU A 354 -9.24 -21.16 4.49
N LEU A 355 -10.43 -21.59 4.93
CA LEU A 355 -11.32 -22.46 4.16
C LEU A 355 -11.84 -21.79 2.88
N LEU A 356 -12.10 -20.49 2.91
CA LEU A 356 -12.75 -19.76 1.81
C LEU A 356 -11.94 -19.74 0.50
N THR A 357 -10.63 -19.93 0.57
CA THR A 357 -9.73 -19.88 -0.58
C THR A 357 -9.16 -21.25 -0.95
N ARG A 358 -9.71 -22.35 -0.41
CA ARG A 358 -9.24 -23.71 -0.67
C ARG A 358 -10.12 -24.41 -1.71
N ASN A 359 -9.46 -25.18 -2.57
CA ASN A 359 -10.12 -26.05 -3.58
C ASN A 359 -9.88 -27.54 -3.31
N ASP A 360 -9.10 -27.89 -2.30
CA ASP A 360 -8.83 -29.27 -1.91
C ASP A 360 -9.92 -29.81 -0.95
N ALA A 361 -10.00 -31.13 -0.84
CA ALA A 361 -10.97 -31.79 0.01
C ALA A 361 -10.67 -31.58 1.50
N VAL A 362 -11.20 -30.49 2.08
CA VAL A 362 -11.12 -30.18 3.52
C VAL A 362 -12.10 -30.96 4.37
N GLY A 363 -12.93 -31.81 3.77
CA GLY A 363 -13.97 -32.60 4.45
C GLY A 363 -14.43 -33.80 3.62
N ALA A 364 -15.31 -34.60 4.21
CA ALA A 364 -15.97 -35.70 3.54
C ALA A 364 -17.43 -35.74 4.01
N PHE A 365 -18.36 -36.10 3.10
CA PHE A 365 -19.79 -36.24 3.42
C PHE A 365 -20.43 -35.02 4.12
N GLY A 366 -19.99 -33.80 3.74
CA GLY A 366 -20.49 -32.56 4.37
C GLY A 366 -19.82 -32.20 5.71
N TRP A 367 -18.93 -33.02 6.24
CA TRP A 367 -18.19 -32.75 7.47
C TRP A 367 -16.86 -32.06 7.17
N LEU A 368 -16.61 -30.91 7.76
CA LEU A 368 -15.34 -30.19 7.65
C LEU A 368 -14.33 -30.69 8.68
N ARG A 369 -13.08 -30.86 8.28
CA ARG A 369 -11.97 -31.20 9.19
C ARG A 369 -11.47 -29.92 9.89
N VAL A 370 -12.29 -29.31 10.75
CA VAL A 370 -11.99 -28.04 11.44
C VAL A 370 -10.66 -28.10 12.21
N GLY A 371 -10.32 -29.27 12.78
CA GLY A 371 -9.05 -29.46 13.47
C GLY A 371 -7.81 -29.29 12.55
N ALA A 372 -7.90 -29.70 11.29
CA ALA A 372 -6.83 -29.52 10.30
C ALA A 372 -6.72 -28.04 9.91
N LEU A 373 -7.85 -27.35 9.69
CA LEU A 373 -7.87 -25.92 9.39
C LEU A 373 -7.26 -25.09 10.54
N ARG A 374 -7.57 -25.42 11.79
CA ARG A 374 -6.97 -24.75 12.95
C ARG A 374 -5.46 -24.95 13.03
N ARG A 375 -4.95 -26.16 12.75
CA ARG A 375 -3.51 -26.40 12.71
C ARG A 375 -2.84 -25.59 11.62
N GLN A 376 -3.35 -25.61 10.40
CA GLN A 376 -2.79 -24.81 9.30
C GLN A 376 -2.82 -23.31 9.58
N ALA A 377 -3.92 -22.79 10.14
CA ALA A 377 -3.98 -21.40 10.54
C ALA A 377 -2.95 -21.07 11.65
N ALA A 378 -2.71 -22.01 12.59
CA ALA A 378 -1.68 -21.84 13.61
C ALA A 378 -0.27 -21.83 12.99
N ASP A 379 0.01 -22.68 12.01
CA ASP A 379 1.28 -22.73 11.29
C ASP A 379 1.55 -21.42 10.54
N ILE A 380 0.53 -20.87 9.84
CA ILE A 380 0.63 -19.56 9.17
C ILE A 380 0.88 -18.46 10.21
N ILE A 381 0.13 -18.44 11.32
CA ILE A 381 0.29 -17.47 12.40
C ILE A 381 1.74 -17.49 12.93
N ALA A 382 2.28 -18.67 13.17
CA ALA A 382 3.65 -18.85 13.66
C ALA A 382 4.71 -18.43 12.63
N ARG A 383 4.59 -18.92 11.38
CA ARG A 383 5.56 -18.69 10.31
C ARG A 383 5.67 -17.21 9.93
N TYR A 384 4.53 -16.53 9.79
CA TYR A 384 4.47 -15.12 9.40
C TYR A 384 4.41 -14.16 10.60
N LYS A 385 4.63 -14.68 11.82
CA LYS A 385 4.65 -13.90 13.07
C LYS A 385 3.44 -13.00 13.21
N VAL A 386 2.25 -13.54 12.94
CA VAL A 386 0.97 -12.82 13.04
C VAL A 386 0.61 -12.62 14.50
N LYS A 387 0.45 -11.39 14.94
CA LYS A 387 -0.03 -11.10 16.30
C LYS A 387 -1.54 -11.30 16.37
N ALA A 388 -1.96 -12.48 16.79
CA ALA A 388 -3.35 -12.89 16.97
C ALA A 388 -3.47 -13.73 18.25
N SER A 389 -4.67 -13.79 18.84
CA SER A 389 -4.97 -14.66 20.01
C SER A 389 -5.07 -16.15 19.64
N GLY A 390 -4.84 -16.50 18.37
CA GLY A 390 -4.83 -17.85 17.86
C GLY A 390 -5.72 -18.04 16.63
N PRO A 391 -5.85 -19.29 16.12
CA PRO A 391 -6.60 -19.62 14.90
C PRO A 391 -8.09 -19.26 14.95
N ASN A 392 -8.64 -19.16 16.15
CA ASN A 392 -10.06 -18.81 16.36
C ASN A 392 -10.31 -17.30 16.45
N ALA A 393 -9.27 -16.45 16.41
CA ALA A 393 -9.42 -14.99 16.38
C ALA A 393 -10.24 -14.57 15.16
N ALA A 394 -11.20 -13.67 15.33
CA ALA A 394 -11.93 -13.08 14.21
C ALA A 394 -11.01 -12.17 13.38
N ALA A 395 -11.13 -12.17 12.06
CA ALA A 395 -10.25 -11.38 11.18
C ALA A 395 -10.27 -9.89 11.53
N LYS A 396 -11.45 -9.33 11.87
CA LYS A 396 -11.60 -7.93 12.29
C LYS A 396 -10.89 -7.56 13.61
N SER A 397 -10.47 -8.54 14.40
CA SER A 397 -9.75 -8.30 15.66
C SER A 397 -8.26 -8.05 15.46
N LEU A 398 -7.73 -8.28 14.25
CA LEU A 398 -6.34 -8.07 13.93
C LEU A 398 -6.11 -6.62 13.43
N SER A 399 -4.90 -6.09 13.70
CA SER A 399 -4.47 -4.88 13.02
C SER A 399 -4.30 -5.16 11.51
N GLY A 400 -4.42 -4.12 10.69
CA GLY A 400 -4.31 -4.23 9.22
C GLY A 400 -3.05 -4.99 8.78
N GLY A 401 -1.87 -4.65 9.33
CA GLY A 401 -0.62 -5.33 8.99
C GLY A 401 -0.58 -6.80 9.43
N ASN A 402 -1.19 -7.18 10.57
CA ASN A 402 -1.26 -8.58 10.98
C ASN A 402 -2.24 -9.38 10.12
N LEU A 403 -3.34 -8.75 9.70
CA LEU A 403 -4.27 -9.39 8.77
C LEU A 403 -3.62 -9.58 7.39
N GLN A 404 -2.85 -8.59 6.91
CA GLN A 404 -2.08 -8.71 5.65
C GLN A 404 -1.11 -9.88 5.68
N LYS A 405 -0.31 -10.00 6.75
CA LYS A 405 0.61 -11.14 6.94
C LYS A 405 -0.12 -12.48 6.87
N PHE A 406 -1.31 -12.58 7.47
CA PHE A 406 -2.12 -13.79 7.43
C PHE A 406 -2.65 -14.08 6.02
N ILE A 407 -3.20 -13.07 5.31
CA ILE A 407 -3.77 -13.25 3.96
C ILE A 407 -2.67 -13.65 2.97
N VAL A 408 -1.54 -12.93 2.96
CA VAL A 408 -0.39 -13.24 2.10
C VAL A 408 0.16 -14.64 2.42
N GLY A 409 0.35 -14.94 3.71
CA GLY A 409 0.82 -16.26 4.15
C GLY A 409 -0.12 -17.39 3.73
N ARG A 410 -1.44 -17.17 3.80
CA ARG A 410 -2.45 -18.12 3.33
C ARG A 410 -2.29 -18.48 1.86
N GLU A 411 -2.14 -17.49 0.99
CA GLU A 411 -2.03 -17.73 -0.45
C GLU A 411 -0.65 -18.31 -0.82
N ILE A 412 0.43 -17.87 -0.18
CA ILE A 412 1.77 -18.43 -0.37
C ILE A 412 1.82 -19.93 0.03
N GLU A 413 1.23 -20.30 1.17
CA GLU A 413 1.19 -21.70 1.57
C GLU A 413 0.28 -22.54 0.65
N ALA A 414 -0.80 -21.96 0.15
CA ALA A 414 -1.68 -22.64 -0.79
C ALA A 414 -0.99 -22.93 -2.13
N ILE A 415 -0.25 -21.96 -2.69
CA ILE A 415 0.46 -22.17 -3.97
C ILE A 415 1.64 -23.15 -3.81
N ARG A 416 2.32 -23.17 -2.65
CA ARG A 416 3.34 -24.18 -2.36
C ARG A 416 2.79 -25.60 -2.37
N GLN A 417 1.59 -25.80 -1.83
CA GLN A 417 0.90 -27.08 -1.87
C GLN A 417 0.44 -27.44 -3.28
N PHE A 418 0.15 -26.46 -4.11
CA PHE A 418 -0.23 -26.66 -5.52
C PHE A 418 0.98 -27.03 -6.39
N ALA A 419 2.10 -26.33 -6.25
CA ALA A 419 3.33 -26.51 -7.04
C ALA A 419 4.25 -27.63 -6.51
N GLY A 420 3.97 -28.20 -5.34
CA GLY A 420 4.74 -29.29 -4.76
C GLY A 420 4.66 -30.59 -5.56
N PRO A 421 5.56 -31.56 -5.32
CA PRO A 421 5.49 -32.87 -5.95
C PRO A 421 4.10 -33.48 -5.71
N PRO A 422 3.56 -34.28 -6.67
CA PRO A 422 2.24 -34.86 -6.55
C PRO A 422 2.15 -35.69 -5.27
N GLN A 423 1.57 -35.14 -4.22
CA GLN A 423 1.18 -35.92 -3.06
C GLN A 423 -0.02 -36.77 -3.49
N GLU A 424 0.11 -38.07 -3.38
CA GLU A 424 -1.03 -38.99 -3.43
C GLU A 424 -2.01 -38.55 -2.32
N LEU A 425 -2.99 -37.74 -2.71
CA LEU A 425 -4.14 -37.46 -1.85
C LEU A 425 -4.88 -38.78 -1.71
N ALA A 426 -4.57 -39.53 -0.65
CA ALA A 426 -5.31 -40.70 -0.29
C ALA A 426 -6.80 -40.33 -0.24
N HIS A 427 -7.55 -40.83 -1.20
CA HIS A 427 -9.01 -40.68 -1.22
C HIS A 427 -9.52 -41.32 0.07
N PRO A 428 -10.29 -40.65 0.92
CA PRO A 428 -10.74 -41.21 2.21
C PRO A 428 -11.57 -42.49 2.09
N LEU A 429 -11.88 -42.97 0.90
CA LEU A 429 -12.64 -44.18 0.58
C LEU A 429 -11.85 -45.19 -0.25
N GLY A 430 -10.50 -45.14 -0.28
CA GLY A 430 -9.69 -46.22 -0.91
C GLY A 430 -9.77 -46.31 -2.42
N GLY A 431 -10.33 -45.32 -3.13
CA GLY A 431 -10.29 -45.26 -4.59
C GLY A 431 -9.02 -44.54 -5.07
N PRO A 432 -8.49 -44.86 -6.30
CA PRO A 432 -7.40 -44.11 -6.87
C PRO A 432 -7.84 -42.64 -7.04
N GLY A 433 -7.31 -41.75 -6.21
CA GLY A 433 -7.44 -40.31 -6.41
C GLY A 433 -6.98 -40.03 -7.85
N LYS A 434 -7.71 -39.19 -8.59
CA LYS A 434 -7.21 -38.70 -9.87
C LYS A 434 -5.86 -38.04 -9.59
N ALA A 435 -4.77 -38.71 -10.00
CA ALA A 435 -3.45 -38.11 -9.96
C ALA A 435 -3.54 -36.77 -10.71
N ARG A 436 -3.19 -35.68 -10.05
CA ARG A 436 -2.96 -34.43 -10.76
C ARG A 436 -1.88 -34.74 -11.78
N ALA A 437 -2.19 -34.57 -13.05
CA ALA A 437 -1.18 -34.66 -14.11
C ALA A 437 -0.04 -33.72 -13.72
N GLY A 438 1.19 -34.23 -13.70
CA GLY A 438 2.34 -33.51 -13.17
C GLY A 438 2.60 -32.19 -13.87
N GLY A 439 3.19 -31.24 -13.16
CA GLY A 439 3.83 -30.08 -13.74
C GLY A 439 2.98 -28.82 -13.88
N HIS A 440 1.91 -28.62 -13.12
CA HIS A 440 1.20 -27.34 -13.11
C HIS A 440 2.03 -26.27 -12.40
N VAL A 441 2.44 -25.25 -13.15
CA VAL A 441 3.10 -24.06 -12.62
C VAL A 441 2.06 -23.18 -11.92
N GLY A 442 2.26 -22.87 -10.64
CA GLY A 442 1.39 -21.97 -9.91
C GLY A 442 1.55 -20.53 -10.35
N LEU A 443 0.45 -19.78 -10.33
CA LEU A 443 0.41 -18.32 -10.57
C LEU A 443 -0.06 -17.60 -9.32
N LEU A 444 0.78 -16.70 -8.79
CA LEU A 444 0.45 -15.85 -7.66
C LEU A 444 0.31 -14.40 -8.12
N ILE A 445 -0.86 -13.80 -7.89
CA ILE A 445 -1.12 -12.38 -8.15
C ILE A 445 -1.27 -11.68 -6.80
N LEU A 446 -0.51 -10.61 -6.60
CA LEU A 446 -0.47 -9.87 -5.34
C LEU A 446 -0.72 -8.38 -5.61
N SER A 447 -1.70 -7.82 -4.91
CA SER A 447 -1.90 -6.36 -4.85
C SER A 447 -1.39 -5.84 -3.53
N GLN A 448 -0.47 -4.87 -3.58
CA GLN A 448 0.09 -4.17 -2.42
C GLN A 448 0.55 -5.14 -1.30
N PRO A 449 1.40 -6.16 -1.58
CA PRO A 449 1.64 -7.27 -0.65
C PRO A 449 2.24 -6.84 0.69
N THR A 450 3.02 -5.76 0.71
CA THR A 450 3.68 -5.27 1.93
C THR A 450 3.03 -4.02 2.51
N TRP A 451 1.93 -3.54 1.92
CA TRP A 451 1.26 -2.34 2.39
C TRP A 451 0.82 -2.46 3.84
N GLY A 452 1.22 -1.50 4.66
CA GLY A 452 0.81 -1.40 6.06
C GLY A 452 1.35 -2.51 6.97
N VAL A 453 2.35 -3.29 6.55
CA VAL A 453 3.11 -4.20 7.43
C VAL A 453 4.39 -3.54 7.95
N ASP A 454 4.99 -4.12 8.98
CA ASP A 454 6.28 -3.66 9.48
C ASP A 454 7.42 -4.06 8.52
N VAL A 455 8.55 -3.33 8.57
CA VAL A 455 9.70 -3.53 7.65
C VAL A 455 10.24 -4.96 7.71
N GLY A 456 10.27 -5.57 8.90
CA GLY A 456 10.71 -6.96 9.05
C GLY A 456 9.77 -7.95 8.37
N ALA A 457 8.46 -7.72 8.48
CA ALA A 457 7.45 -8.53 7.79
C ALA A 457 7.47 -8.28 6.28
N ALA A 458 7.68 -7.05 5.82
CA ALA A 458 7.83 -6.73 4.41
C ALA A 458 9.02 -7.48 3.80
N ALA A 459 10.19 -7.45 4.45
CA ALA A 459 11.36 -8.20 4.02
C ALA A 459 11.09 -9.73 3.99
N GLN A 460 10.37 -10.27 4.98
CA GLN A 460 9.97 -11.67 4.99
C GLN A 460 9.05 -12.02 3.82
N ILE A 461 8.00 -11.22 3.55
CA ILE A 461 7.07 -11.43 2.45
C ILE A 461 7.80 -11.40 1.11
N ARG A 462 8.67 -10.40 0.89
CA ARG A 462 9.49 -10.31 -0.33
C ARG A 462 10.40 -11.52 -0.50
N GLY A 463 11.04 -11.99 0.59
CA GLY A 463 11.84 -13.22 0.56
C GLY A 463 11.03 -14.47 0.19
N GLU A 464 9.78 -14.58 0.67
CA GLU A 464 8.89 -15.68 0.32
C GLU A 464 8.42 -15.61 -1.14
N ILE A 465 8.19 -14.41 -1.69
CA ILE A 465 7.88 -14.18 -3.11
C ILE A 465 9.05 -14.66 -3.99
N LEU A 466 10.28 -14.24 -3.64
CA LEU A 466 11.48 -14.68 -4.37
C LEU A 466 11.70 -16.19 -4.26
N ALA A 467 11.42 -16.79 -3.12
CA ALA A 467 11.50 -18.24 -2.95
C ALA A 467 10.47 -19.00 -3.80
N LEU A 468 9.26 -18.45 -4.00
CA LEU A 468 8.27 -19.01 -4.93
C LEU A 468 8.74 -18.90 -6.38
N ARG A 469 9.28 -17.75 -6.77
CA ARG A 469 9.88 -17.54 -8.10
C ARG A 469 10.99 -18.58 -8.34
N ASP A 470 11.92 -18.71 -7.39
CA ASP A 470 13.04 -19.65 -7.49
C ASP A 470 12.58 -21.12 -7.56
N ALA A 471 11.39 -21.42 -7.03
CA ALA A 471 10.73 -22.71 -7.16
C ALA A 471 9.96 -22.88 -8.49
N GLY A 472 10.02 -21.92 -9.40
CA GLY A 472 9.40 -21.99 -10.72
C GLY A 472 7.97 -21.42 -10.80
N CYS A 473 7.42 -20.83 -9.73
CA CYS A 473 6.12 -20.18 -9.79
C CYS A 473 6.18 -18.88 -10.60
N ALA A 474 5.10 -18.56 -11.30
CA ALA A 474 4.88 -17.26 -11.94
C ALA A 474 4.28 -16.29 -10.90
N VAL A 475 4.79 -15.07 -10.80
CA VAL A 475 4.32 -14.08 -9.83
C VAL A 475 4.06 -12.75 -10.52
N LEU A 476 2.88 -12.17 -10.27
CA LEU A 476 2.53 -10.80 -10.67
C LEU A 476 2.35 -9.97 -9.41
N VAL A 477 3.09 -8.86 -9.30
CA VAL A 477 3.00 -7.92 -8.19
C VAL A 477 2.52 -6.58 -8.70
N VAL A 478 1.42 -6.09 -8.17
CA VAL A 478 0.93 -4.72 -8.42
C VAL A 478 1.19 -3.90 -7.17
N SER A 479 2.00 -2.84 -7.28
CA SER A 479 2.38 -2.02 -6.13
C SER A 479 2.60 -0.55 -6.52
N GLU A 480 2.25 0.35 -5.62
CA GLU A 480 2.58 1.78 -5.70
C GLU A 480 4.00 2.05 -5.19
N GLU A 481 4.57 1.12 -4.43
CA GLU A 481 5.91 1.25 -3.86
C GLU A 481 6.97 0.78 -4.87
N LEU A 482 7.62 1.74 -5.57
CA LEU A 482 8.65 1.43 -6.57
C LEU A 482 9.83 0.68 -5.97
N GLU A 483 10.24 1.00 -4.73
CA GLU A 483 11.33 0.32 -4.04
C GLU A 483 11.04 -1.19 -3.88
N GLU A 484 9.80 -1.55 -3.54
CA GLU A 484 9.38 -2.94 -3.47
C GLU A 484 9.54 -3.64 -4.81
N LEU A 485 9.03 -3.01 -5.88
CA LEU A 485 9.10 -3.59 -7.23
C LEU A 485 10.55 -3.73 -7.71
N PHE A 486 11.40 -2.73 -7.48
CA PHE A 486 12.83 -2.80 -7.82
C PHE A 486 13.59 -3.88 -7.03
N GLU A 487 13.13 -4.25 -5.82
CA GLU A 487 13.78 -5.28 -5.02
C GLU A 487 13.44 -6.71 -5.46
N ILE A 488 12.22 -6.95 -5.99
CA ILE A 488 11.75 -8.33 -6.20
C ILE A 488 11.38 -8.68 -7.63
N CYS A 489 11.18 -7.70 -8.54
CA CYS A 489 10.73 -7.97 -9.90
C CYS A 489 11.90 -8.19 -10.86
N ASP A 490 11.70 -9.07 -11.84
CA ASP A 490 12.63 -9.30 -12.93
C ASP A 490 12.42 -8.27 -14.05
N ARG A 491 11.15 -7.90 -14.33
CA ARG A 491 10.76 -6.82 -15.25
C ARG A 491 9.53 -6.09 -14.75
N LEU A 492 9.32 -4.89 -15.29
CA LEU A 492 8.34 -3.92 -14.83
C LEU A 492 7.47 -3.42 -15.99
N HIS A 493 6.22 -3.17 -15.66
CA HIS A 493 5.29 -2.37 -16.45
C HIS A 493 4.78 -1.21 -15.59
N VAL A 494 4.16 -0.23 -16.23
CA VAL A 494 3.39 0.82 -15.57
C VAL A 494 1.98 0.83 -16.12
N ILE A 495 0.98 0.93 -15.25
CA ILE A 495 -0.40 1.18 -15.66
C ILE A 495 -0.76 2.64 -15.42
N ALA A 496 -1.24 3.31 -16.46
CA ALA A 496 -1.73 4.68 -16.38
C ALA A 496 -2.91 4.86 -17.34
N LYS A 497 -3.97 5.49 -16.84
CA LYS A 497 -5.19 5.77 -17.62
C LYS A 497 -5.76 4.53 -18.33
N GLY A 498 -5.72 3.39 -17.67
CA GLY A 498 -6.22 2.11 -18.20
C GLY A 498 -5.38 1.48 -19.30
N GLN A 499 -4.18 1.95 -19.53
CA GLN A 499 -3.23 1.39 -20.49
C GLN A 499 -1.99 0.86 -19.77
N LEU A 500 -1.37 -0.19 -20.30
CA LEU A 500 -0.14 -0.77 -19.78
C LEU A 500 1.03 -0.33 -20.66
N SER A 501 2.12 0.12 -20.04
CA SER A 501 3.36 0.47 -20.75
C SER A 501 4.00 -0.78 -21.39
N PRO A 502 4.94 -0.61 -22.32
CA PRO A 502 5.90 -1.67 -22.65
C PRO A 502 6.57 -2.23 -21.39
N SER A 503 7.11 -3.44 -21.46
CA SER A 503 7.92 -3.99 -20.37
C SER A 503 9.32 -3.40 -20.39
N VAL A 504 9.90 -3.20 -19.22
CA VAL A 504 11.32 -2.86 -19.06
C VAL A 504 11.95 -3.84 -18.08
N ASP A 505 13.13 -4.35 -18.44
CA ASP A 505 13.89 -5.18 -17.52
C ASP A 505 14.33 -4.36 -16.31
N ARG A 506 14.36 -4.99 -15.14
CA ARG A 506 14.72 -4.30 -13.89
C ARG A 506 16.08 -3.60 -13.98
N ALA A 507 17.03 -4.17 -14.72
CA ALA A 507 18.37 -3.62 -14.87
C ALA A 507 18.37 -2.28 -15.61
N ASP A 508 17.42 -2.07 -16.51
CA ASP A 508 17.27 -0.88 -17.35
C ASP A 508 16.22 0.11 -16.78
N ALA A 509 15.48 -0.31 -15.78
CA ALA A 509 14.46 0.52 -15.15
C ALA A 509 15.09 1.52 -14.17
N SER A 510 14.71 2.79 -14.29
CA SER A 510 15.06 3.84 -13.32
C SER A 510 13.81 4.46 -12.70
N THR A 511 13.95 5.08 -11.54
CA THR A 511 12.84 5.80 -10.88
C THR A 511 12.29 6.91 -11.76
N GLU A 512 13.17 7.58 -12.52
CA GLU A 512 12.81 8.65 -13.45
C GLU A 512 11.97 8.12 -14.62
N LEU A 513 12.40 7.02 -15.24
CA LEU A 513 11.69 6.37 -16.35
C LEU A 513 10.30 5.89 -15.90
N ILE A 514 10.25 5.12 -14.80
CA ILE A 514 8.99 4.63 -14.25
C ILE A 514 8.08 5.79 -13.84
N GLY A 515 8.64 6.84 -13.24
CA GLY A 515 7.88 8.04 -12.87
C GLY A 515 7.30 8.79 -14.09
N GLN A 516 8.02 8.87 -15.21
CA GLN A 516 7.49 9.41 -16.48
C GLN A 516 6.32 8.55 -16.97
N TRP A 517 6.50 7.24 -16.99
CA TRP A 517 5.45 6.30 -17.40
C TRP A 517 4.22 6.34 -16.48
N MET A 518 4.39 6.55 -15.17
CA MET A 518 3.27 6.76 -14.24
C MET A 518 2.44 8.01 -14.56
N SER A 519 3.01 8.93 -15.33
CA SER A 519 2.29 10.09 -15.86
C SER A 519 1.62 9.82 -17.22
N GLY A 520 1.75 8.60 -17.74
CA GLY A 520 1.22 8.20 -19.05
C GLY A 520 2.10 8.64 -20.23
N LEU A 521 3.38 8.91 -19.98
CA LEU A 521 4.33 9.37 -20.98
C LEU A 521 5.27 8.22 -21.38
N TRP A 522 4.84 7.37 -22.31
CA TRP A 522 5.67 6.38 -23.02
C TRP A 522 5.32 6.39 -24.49
N ASP A 523 6.27 6.00 -25.35
CA ASP A 523 6.06 5.88 -26.80
C ASP A 523 5.25 4.61 -27.11
N ALA A 524 4.03 4.77 -27.59
CA ALA A 524 3.15 3.66 -27.94
C ALA A 524 3.69 2.83 -29.14
N THR A 525 4.72 3.29 -29.81
CA THR A 525 5.35 2.64 -30.98
C THR A 525 6.28 1.48 -30.63
N GLU A 526 6.67 1.33 -29.36
CA GLU A 526 7.54 0.23 -28.90
C GLU A 526 6.77 -0.99 -28.33
N GLN A 527 5.49 -1.09 -28.57
CA GLN A 527 4.76 -2.33 -28.27
C GLN A 527 5.28 -3.42 -29.18
N GLN A 528 6.14 -4.29 -28.67
CA GLN A 528 6.66 -5.45 -29.41
C GLN A 528 5.51 -6.30 -29.95
N PRO A 529 5.68 -6.84 -31.19
CA PRO A 529 4.66 -7.67 -31.81
C PRO A 529 4.42 -8.95 -31.01
N ALA A 530 3.19 -9.43 -31.16
CA ALA A 530 2.62 -10.61 -30.53
C ALA A 530 3.59 -11.79 -30.42
N MET A 531 3.55 -12.43 -29.24
CA MET A 531 4.22 -13.69 -28.96
C MET A 531 4.03 -14.70 -30.11
N GLU A 532 5.13 -15.17 -30.67
CA GLU A 532 5.13 -16.47 -31.34
C GLU A 532 4.73 -17.52 -30.29
N VAL A 533 3.52 -18.01 -30.41
CA VAL A 533 3.07 -19.20 -29.69
C VAL A 533 3.81 -20.35 -30.34
N ASP A 534 4.90 -20.77 -29.72
CA ASP A 534 5.61 -21.99 -30.14
C ASP A 534 4.67 -23.19 -29.91
N HIS A 535 3.93 -23.53 -30.93
CA HIS A 535 3.20 -24.78 -30.99
C HIS A 535 4.23 -25.89 -31.21
N ALA A 536 4.91 -26.30 -30.12
CA ALA A 536 5.64 -27.55 -30.14
C ALA A 536 4.64 -28.67 -30.38
N ALA A 537 4.71 -29.20 -31.59
CA ALA A 537 3.90 -30.29 -32.09
C ALA A 537 4.20 -31.59 -31.32
N ALA A 538 3.12 -32.43 -31.18
CA ALA A 538 2.97 -33.83 -30.82
C ALA A 538 3.05 -34.18 -29.33
#